data_a61b2e5928f2a965decb920a8243fc09
#
_entry.id   a61b2e5928f2a965decb920a8243fc09
#
_cell.length_a   1.000
_cell.length_b   1.000
_cell.length_c   1.000
_cell.angle_alpha   90.00
_cell.angle_beta   90.00
_cell.angle_gamma   90.00
#
_symmetry.space_group_name_H-M   'P 1'
#
loop_
_entity.id
_entity.type
_entity.pdbx_description
1 polymer ?
#
loop_
_entity_poly.entity_id
_entity_poly.type
_entity_poly.pdbx_seq_one_letter_code
_entity_poly.pdbx_strand_id
1 'polypeptide(L)'
;MQIKTILFPTDFSNGARAALDHALSLARDYKARLILLYVIQDISIAEWYIPSALSVTDLIEDMQKGAWKEMDRWSAEVAAQVKDVEKMVVRGVPFVEIIRTAKEKNADLIVIGTHGRTGIDHMLFGSTAEKVVRKASCPVLTVRVAGKEFTMP
;
A
#
# COMPACT_ATOMS: atom_id res chain seq x y z
N MET A 1 -3.34 -18.23 -15.96
CA MET A 1 -2.64 -16.96 -15.71
C MET A 1 -1.42 -17.27 -14.87
N GLN A 2 -0.25 -16.77 -15.22
CA GLN A 2 0.98 -17.01 -14.44
C GLN A 2 1.29 -15.72 -13.67
N ILE A 3 1.28 -15.77 -12.35
CA ILE A 3 1.61 -14.64 -11.48
C ILE A 3 3.07 -14.80 -11.04
N LYS A 4 3.95 -13.90 -11.48
CA LYS A 4 5.38 -13.89 -11.14
C LYS A 4 5.73 -12.74 -10.20
N THR A 5 4.99 -11.63 -10.28
CA THR A 5 5.23 -10.42 -9.50
C THR A 5 3.92 -9.90 -8.93
N ILE A 6 3.85 -9.79 -7.63
CA ILE A 6 2.71 -9.23 -6.90
C ILE A 6 3.15 -7.89 -6.30
N LEU A 7 2.42 -6.82 -6.59
CA LEU A 7 2.58 -5.52 -5.93
C LEU A 7 1.59 -5.43 -4.77
N PHE A 8 2.10 -5.16 -3.60
CA PHE A 8 1.33 -4.96 -2.38
C PHE A 8 1.53 -3.54 -1.84
N PRO A 9 0.66 -2.60 -2.19
CA PRO A 9 0.64 -1.28 -1.56
C PRO A 9 0.15 -1.37 -0.12
N THR A 10 0.86 -0.72 0.80
CA THR A 10 0.50 -0.67 2.21
C THR A 10 0.51 0.76 2.73
N ASP A 11 -0.35 1.06 3.68
CA ASP A 11 -0.31 2.25 4.53
C ASP A 11 -0.08 1.87 6.01
N PHE A 12 0.29 0.61 6.24
CA PHE A 12 0.49 0.00 7.55
C PHE A 12 -0.76 -0.04 8.44
N SER A 13 -1.95 0.15 7.87
CA SER A 13 -3.22 0.05 8.59
C SER A 13 -3.64 -1.41 8.82
N ASN A 14 -4.67 -1.59 9.67
CA ASN A 14 -5.29 -2.91 9.87
C ASN A 14 -5.92 -3.44 8.57
N GLY A 15 -6.43 -2.56 7.70
CA GLY A 15 -6.94 -2.93 6.39
C GLY A 15 -5.84 -3.49 5.47
N ALA A 16 -4.67 -2.85 5.49
CA ALA A 16 -3.51 -3.36 4.77
C ALA A 16 -3.01 -4.68 5.37
N ARG A 17 -3.08 -4.85 6.71
CA ARG A 17 -2.69 -6.11 7.36
C ARG A 17 -3.55 -7.28 6.88
N ALA A 18 -4.87 -7.13 6.82
CA ALA A 18 -5.76 -8.17 6.31
C ALA A 18 -5.47 -8.51 4.83
N ALA A 19 -5.12 -7.51 4.03
CA ALA A 19 -4.75 -7.73 2.63
C ALA A 19 -3.38 -8.42 2.47
N LEU A 20 -2.46 -8.21 3.42
CA LEU A 20 -1.15 -8.85 3.42
C LEU A 20 -1.25 -10.37 3.49
N ASP A 21 -2.15 -10.92 4.31
CA ASP A 21 -2.31 -12.36 4.45
C ASP A 21 -2.68 -13.01 3.11
N HIS A 22 -3.53 -12.36 2.32
CA HIS A 22 -3.88 -12.80 0.96
C HIS A 22 -2.69 -12.67 0.00
N ALA A 23 -1.95 -11.56 0.05
CA ALA A 23 -0.76 -11.37 -0.78
C ALA A 23 0.31 -12.43 -0.49
N LEU A 24 0.53 -12.77 0.78
CA LEU A 24 1.46 -13.82 1.22
C LEU A 24 1.04 -15.20 0.72
N SER A 25 -0.25 -15.55 0.85
CA SER A 25 -0.76 -16.83 0.36
C SER A 25 -0.51 -16.97 -1.14
N LEU A 26 -0.92 -15.95 -1.91
CA LEU A 26 -0.71 -15.95 -3.36
C LEU A 26 0.77 -15.97 -3.74
N ALA A 27 1.63 -15.21 -3.05
CA ALA A 27 3.06 -15.21 -3.34
C ALA A 27 3.70 -16.59 -3.10
N ARG A 28 3.27 -17.32 -2.06
CA ARG A 28 3.72 -18.69 -1.81
C ARG A 28 3.21 -19.68 -2.86
N ASP A 29 1.91 -19.63 -3.16
CA ASP A 29 1.26 -20.58 -4.07
C ASP A 29 1.83 -20.46 -5.49
N TYR A 30 2.05 -19.24 -5.96
CA TYR A 30 2.61 -18.97 -7.29
C TYR A 30 4.15 -18.89 -7.30
N LYS A 31 4.82 -18.95 -6.15
CA LYS A 31 6.27 -18.69 -6.01
C LYS A 31 6.64 -17.32 -6.60
N ALA A 32 5.78 -16.35 -6.41
CA ALA A 32 5.90 -15.02 -6.97
C ALA A 32 6.78 -14.13 -6.08
N ARG A 33 7.46 -13.17 -6.71
CA ARG A 33 8.08 -12.04 -6.04
C ARG A 33 6.99 -11.16 -5.42
N LEU A 34 7.20 -10.72 -4.18
CA LEU A 34 6.31 -9.79 -3.49
C LEU A 34 6.98 -8.43 -3.30
N ILE A 35 6.41 -7.39 -3.89
CA ILE A 35 6.89 -6.01 -3.76
C ILE A 35 6.01 -5.29 -2.75
N LEU A 36 6.58 -4.92 -1.60
CA LEU A 36 5.93 -4.06 -0.61
C LEU A 36 6.17 -2.61 -0.99
N LEU A 37 5.10 -1.85 -1.20
CA LEU A 37 5.17 -0.45 -1.58
C LEU A 37 4.47 0.43 -0.54
N TYR A 38 5.20 1.38 0.03
CA TYR A 38 4.63 2.48 0.80
C TYR A 38 4.81 3.80 0.06
N VAL A 39 3.75 4.59 -0.02
CA VAL A 39 3.79 5.91 -0.64
C VAL A 39 3.63 6.97 0.44
N ILE A 40 4.68 7.77 0.64
CA ILE A 40 4.61 8.97 1.46
C ILE A 40 3.83 10.01 0.65
N GLN A 41 2.64 10.35 1.14
CA GLN A 41 1.80 11.31 0.47
C GLN A 41 2.43 12.70 0.51
N ASP A 42 2.50 13.37 -0.64
CA ASP A 42 2.90 14.78 -0.69
C ASP A 42 1.90 15.62 0.09
N ILE A 43 2.41 16.26 1.14
CA ILE A 43 1.64 17.21 1.93
C ILE A 43 1.75 18.55 1.20
N SER A 44 0.61 19.10 0.81
CA SER A 44 0.57 20.50 0.36
C SER A 44 0.94 21.39 1.53
N ILE A 45 2.10 22.02 1.46
CA ILE A 45 2.63 22.93 2.51
C ILE A 45 1.63 24.07 2.80
N ALA A 46 0.77 24.38 1.84
CA ALA A 46 -0.29 25.39 1.99
C ALA A 46 -1.37 25.03 3.03
N GLU A 47 -1.51 23.74 3.37
CA GLU A 47 -2.53 23.27 4.33
C GLU A 47 -2.01 23.19 5.78
N TRP A 48 -0.70 23.39 5.99
CA TRP A 48 -0.10 23.30 7.31
C TRP A 48 0.46 24.66 7.73
N TYR A 49 -0.11 25.23 8.77
CA TYR A 49 0.53 26.30 9.52
C TYR A 49 1.71 25.69 10.29
N ILE A 50 2.88 25.61 9.63
CA ILE A 50 4.10 25.10 10.26
C ILE A 50 4.64 26.25 11.14
N PRO A 51 4.73 26.06 12.47
CA PRO A 51 5.43 27.01 13.31
C PRO A 51 6.84 27.25 12.78
N SER A 52 7.29 28.49 12.74
CA SER A 52 8.57 28.90 12.14
C SER A 52 9.83 28.25 12.75
N ALA A 53 9.67 27.40 13.76
CA ALA A 53 10.76 26.67 14.41
C ALA A 53 11.05 25.29 13.80
N LEU A 54 10.21 24.75 12.90
CA LEU A 54 10.42 23.45 12.28
C LEU A 54 10.77 23.61 10.80
N SER A 55 11.89 23.04 10.40
CA SER A 55 12.26 22.93 8.99
C SER A 55 11.35 21.92 8.31
N VAL A 56 10.74 22.30 7.18
CA VAL A 56 9.96 21.37 6.32
C VAL A 56 10.82 20.18 5.90
N THR A 57 12.11 20.42 5.70
CA THR A 57 13.08 19.38 5.34
C THR A 57 13.20 18.34 6.44
N ASP A 58 13.35 18.77 7.71
CA ASP A 58 13.48 17.87 8.85
C ASP A 58 12.21 17.01 9.02
N LEU A 59 11.04 17.62 8.84
CA LEU A 59 9.77 16.89 8.89
C LEU A 59 9.68 15.81 7.82
N ILE A 60 10.09 16.12 6.59
CA ILE A 60 10.11 15.15 5.49
C ILE A 60 11.10 14.01 5.77
N GLU A 61 12.29 14.32 6.29
CA GLU A 61 13.26 13.31 6.67
C GLU A 61 12.75 12.38 7.77
N ASP A 62 12.09 12.93 8.78
CA ASP A 62 11.52 12.14 9.87
C ASP A 62 10.37 11.25 9.37
N MET A 63 9.54 11.73 8.46
CA MET A 63 8.51 10.92 7.80
C MET A 63 9.13 9.76 7.00
N GLN A 64 10.21 10.03 6.28
CA GLN A 64 10.93 8.98 5.53
C GLN A 64 11.56 7.95 6.46
N LYS A 65 12.23 8.38 7.53
CA LYS A 65 12.81 7.47 8.54
C LYS A 65 11.74 6.60 9.18
N GLY A 66 10.61 7.19 9.57
CA GLY A 66 9.48 6.47 10.12
C GLY A 66 8.89 5.44 9.16
N ALA A 67 8.73 5.81 7.89
CA ALA A 67 8.24 4.94 6.84
C ALA A 67 9.17 3.73 6.62
N TRP A 68 10.48 3.95 6.54
CA TRP A 68 11.45 2.87 6.39
C TRP A 68 11.48 1.94 7.60
N LYS A 69 11.35 2.47 8.82
CA LYS A 69 11.28 1.66 10.03
C LYS A 69 10.08 0.71 10.01
N GLU A 70 8.90 1.19 9.64
CA GLU A 70 7.71 0.34 9.50
C GLU A 70 7.85 -0.65 8.32
N MET A 71 8.42 -0.21 7.21
CA MET A 71 8.68 -1.07 6.06
C MET A 71 9.65 -2.22 6.42
N ASP A 72 10.70 -1.94 7.17
CA ASP A 72 11.64 -2.95 7.65
C ASP A 72 10.97 -3.97 8.56
N ARG A 73 10.09 -3.53 9.45
CA ARG A 73 9.34 -4.42 10.33
C ARG A 73 8.42 -5.35 9.53
N TRP A 74 7.65 -4.81 8.59
CA TRP A 74 6.75 -5.60 7.77
C TRP A 74 7.52 -6.54 6.84
N SER A 75 8.60 -6.07 6.23
CA SER A 75 9.40 -6.90 5.32
C SER A 75 10.08 -8.06 6.02
N ALA A 76 10.48 -7.92 7.28
CA ALA A 76 11.04 -9.02 8.08
C ALA A 76 10.01 -10.14 8.30
N GLU A 77 8.75 -9.79 8.61
CA GLU A 77 7.66 -10.75 8.76
C GLU A 77 7.36 -11.47 7.43
N VAL A 78 7.38 -10.72 6.33
CA VAL A 78 7.12 -11.23 4.97
C VAL A 78 8.25 -12.16 4.51
N ALA A 79 9.51 -11.79 4.76
CA ALA A 79 10.68 -12.57 4.36
C ALA A 79 10.76 -13.94 5.07
N ALA A 80 10.13 -14.08 6.21
CA ALA A 80 9.98 -15.37 6.89
C ALA A 80 9.09 -16.36 6.09
N GLN A 81 8.25 -15.88 5.18
CA GLN A 81 7.25 -16.66 4.46
C GLN A 81 7.45 -16.68 2.93
N VAL A 82 8.04 -15.63 2.37
CA VAL A 82 8.27 -15.47 0.93
C VAL A 82 9.76 -15.20 0.69
N LYS A 83 10.36 -15.92 -0.24
CA LYS A 83 11.82 -15.84 -0.48
C LYS A 83 12.25 -14.58 -1.24
N ASP A 84 11.44 -14.12 -2.18
CA ASP A 84 11.75 -12.97 -3.03
C ASP A 84 10.87 -11.79 -2.65
N VAL A 85 11.42 -10.90 -1.81
CA VAL A 85 10.74 -9.72 -1.28
C VAL A 85 11.51 -8.47 -1.65
N GLU A 86 10.84 -7.53 -2.30
CA GLU A 86 11.36 -6.19 -2.53
C GLU A 86 10.58 -5.19 -1.67
N LYS A 87 11.25 -4.21 -1.10
CA LYS A 87 10.63 -3.11 -0.35
C LYS A 87 10.90 -1.78 -1.02
N MET A 88 9.87 -0.97 -1.13
CA MET A 88 9.92 0.34 -1.76
C MET A 88 9.20 1.39 -0.91
N VAL A 89 9.85 2.51 -0.71
CA VAL A 89 9.24 3.72 -0.13
C VAL A 89 9.43 4.84 -1.15
N VAL A 90 8.33 5.38 -1.65
CA VAL A 90 8.35 6.47 -2.64
C VAL A 90 7.52 7.64 -2.13
N ARG A 91 7.67 8.81 -2.76
CA ARG A 91 6.90 10.02 -2.45
C ARG A 91 6.01 10.38 -3.61
N GLY A 92 4.77 10.82 -3.34
CA GLY A 92 3.85 11.28 -4.37
C GLY A 92 2.39 11.04 -4.03
N VAL A 93 1.56 11.03 -5.06
CA VAL A 93 0.12 10.72 -4.94
C VAL A 93 -0.08 9.21 -4.92
N PRO A 94 -0.64 8.61 -3.85
CA PRO A 94 -0.64 7.17 -3.65
C PRO A 94 -1.09 6.35 -4.86
N PHE A 95 -2.27 6.61 -5.42
CA PHE A 95 -2.77 5.82 -6.54
C PHE A 95 -1.90 5.96 -7.82
N VAL A 96 -1.29 7.13 -8.03
CA VAL A 96 -0.40 7.37 -9.18
C VAL A 96 0.86 6.54 -9.04
N GLU A 97 1.49 6.58 -7.87
CA GLU A 97 2.72 5.84 -7.58
C GLU A 97 2.51 4.33 -7.61
N ILE A 98 1.37 3.85 -7.13
CA ILE A 98 1.01 2.43 -7.19
C ILE A 98 0.92 1.96 -8.66
N ILE A 99 0.20 2.71 -9.50
CA ILE A 99 0.03 2.36 -10.92
C ILE A 99 1.35 2.44 -11.67
N ARG A 100 2.15 3.48 -11.40
CA ARG A 100 3.48 3.65 -11.98
C ARG A 100 4.39 2.47 -11.61
N THR A 101 4.49 2.15 -10.32
CA THR A 101 5.30 1.03 -9.83
C THR A 101 4.83 -0.30 -10.41
N ALA A 102 3.52 -0.54 -10.49
CA ALA A 102 2.99 -1.75 -11.10
C ALA A 102 3.45 -1.92 -12.55
N LYS A 103 3.44 -0.83 -13.33
CA LYS A 103 3.90 -0.84 -14.71
C LYS A 103 5.42 -1.02 -14.80
N GLU A 104 6.21 -0.27 -14.05
CA GLU A 104 7.67 -0.32 -14.06
C GLU A 104 8.22 -1.69 -13.63
N LYS A 105 7.56 -2.31 -12.66
CA LYS A 105 7.95 -3.62 -12.14
C LYS A 105 7.30 -4.80 -12.86
N ASN A 106 6.49 -4.54 -13.90
CA ASN A 106 5.71 -5.55 -14.60
C ASN A 106 4.92 -6.44 -13.64
N ALA A 107 4.19 -5.81 -12.72
CA ALA A 107 3.36 -6.54 -11.77
C ALA A 107 2.21 -7.27 -12.50
N ASP A 108 2.05 -8.56 -12.19
CA ASP A 108 0.98 -9.39 -12.73
C ASP A 108 -0.32 -9.25 -11.91
N LEU A 109 -0.19 -8.79 -10.68
CA LEU A 109 -1.30 -8.61 -9.74
C LEU A 109 -0.99 -7.50 -8.75
N ILE A 110 -1.98 -6.66 -8.45
CA ILE A 110 -1.96 -5.78 -7.29
C ILE A 110 -2.90 -6.37 -6.24
N VAL A 111 -2.43 -6.48 -4.98
CA VAL A 111 -3.27 -6.86 -3.83
C VAL A 111 -3.36 -5.66 -2.89
N ILE A 112 -4.56 -5.13 -2.66
CA ILE A 112 -4.76 -3.89 -1.90
C ILE A 112 -5.95 -3.98 -0.95
N GLY A 113 -5.82 -3.41 0.26
CA GLY A 113 -6.95 -3.24 1.17
C GLY A 113 -7.96 -2.22 0.64
N THR A 114 -9.25 -2.47 0.84
CA THR A 114 -10.31 -1.53 0.43
C THR A 114 -10.37 -0.28 1.30
N HIS A 115 -9.86 -0.33 2.55
CA HIS A 115 -9.83 0.78 3.50
C HIS A 115 -8.42 0.99 4.00
N GLY A 116 -8.02 2.25 4.13
CA GLY A 116 -6.77 2.67 4.71
C GLY A 116 -6.96 3.28 6.11
N ARG A 117 -6.02 4.15 6.50
CA ARG A 117 -5.99 4.82 7.81
C ARG A 117 -7.25 5.64 8.13
N THR A 118 -7.93 6.17 7.14
CA THR A 118 -9.11 7.04 7.32
C THR A 118 -10.40 6.30 7.63
N GLY A 119 -10.43 4.97 7.45
CA GLY A 119 -11.47 4.02 7.88
C GLY A 119 -12.91 4.55 8.00
N ILE A 120 -13.41 5.32 7.01
CA ILE A 120 -14.75 5.87 7.05
C ILE A 120 -15.74 4.72 6.87
N ASP A 121 -16.53 4.45 7.90
CA ASP A 121 -17.40 3.26 8.02
C ASP A 121 -18.50 3.14 6.95
N HIS A 122 -18.80 4.22 6.25
CA HIS A 122 -19.84 4.26 5.22
C HIS A 122 -19.35 4.15 3.78
N MET A 123 -18.03 4.08 3.53
CA MET A 123 -17.48 3.95 2.19
C MET A 123 -17.06 2.52 1.89
N LEU A 124 -17.58 1.94 0.80
CA LEU A 124 -17.23 0.59 0.32
C LEU A 124 -15.76 0.49 -0.12
N PHE A 125 -15.20 1.59 -0.62
CA PHE A 125 -13.82 1.69 -1.10
C PHE A 125 -13.19 3.01 -0.65
N GLY A 126 -11.95 2.94 -0.17
CA GLY A 126 -11.11 4.13 0.00
C GLY A 126 -10.73 4.73 -1.36
N SER A 127 -10.54 6.06 -1.40
CA SER A 127 -10.27 6.80 -2.64
C SER A 127 -9.05 6.30 -3.44
N THR A 128 -8.05 5.77 -2.75
CA THR A 128 -6.85 5.19 -3.39
C THR A 128 -7.18 3.85 -4.05
N ALA A 129 -7.83 2.93 -3.33
CA ALA A 129 -8.18 1.61 -3.85
C ALA A 129 -9.12 1.72 -5.06
N GLU A 130 -10.13 2.58 -5.01
CA GLU A 130 -11.04 2.84 -6.13
C GLU A 130 -10.29 3.29 -7.38
N LYS A 131 -9.40 4.27 -7.25
CA LYS A 131 -8.62 4.80 -8.38
C LYS A 131 -7.65 3.76 -8.94
N VAL A 132 -7.05 2.93 -8.08
CA VAL A 132 -6.18 1.82 -8.52
C VAL A 132 -6.99 0.80 -9.32
N VAL A 133 -8.15 0.35 -8.82
CA VAL A 133 -9.02 -0.60 -9.55
C VAL A 133 -9.41 -0.07 -10.92
N ARG A 134 -9.74 1.22 -11.02
CA ARG A 134 -10.18 1.83 -12.29
C ARG A 134 -9.05 2.03 -13.30
N LYS A 135 -7.80 2.18 -12.86
CA LYS A 135 -6.70 2.68 -13.71
C LYS A 135 -5.51 1.74 -13.82
N ALA A 136 -5.45 0.66 -13.04
CA ALA A 136 -4.36 -0.29 -13.11
C ALA A 136 -4.33 -1.01 -14.47
N SER A 137 -3.11 -1.29 -14.95
CA SER A 137 -2.88 -2.05 -16.19
C SER A 137 -2.85 -3.57 -15.99
N CYS A 138 -2.93 -4.03 -14.73
CA CYS A 138 -2.98 -5.44 -14.35
C CYS A 138 -4.17 -5.71 -13.45
N PRO A 139 -4.57 -6.96 -13.23
CA PRO A 139 -5.59 -7.36 -12.26
C PRO A 139 -5.35 -6.78 -10.87
N VAL A 140 -6.43 -6.43 -10.17
CA VAL A 140 -6.40 -5.91 -8.80
C VAL A 140 -7.29 -6.77 -7.91
N LEU A 141 -6.69 -7.37 -6.89
CA LEU A 141 -7.41 -8.04 -5.82
C LEU A 141 -7.62 -7.05 -4.67
N THR A 142 -8.87 -6.73 -4.40
CA THR A 142 -9.25 -5.89 -3.26
C THR A 142 -9.67 -6.75 -2.09
N VAL A 143 -9.14 -6.45 -0.89
CA VAL A 143 -9.44 -7.21 0.32
C VAL A 143 -10.17 -6.31 1.32
N ARG A 144 -11.32 -6.78 1.82
CA ARG A 144 -12.06 -6.11 2.89
C ARG A 144 -11.67 -6.68 4.25
N VAL A 145 -11.64 -5.84 5.26
CA VAL A 145 -11.53 -6.30 6.64
C VAL A 145 -12.82 -7.03 7.01
N ALA A 146 -12.69 -8.26 7.52
CA ALA A 146 -13.85 -9.02 8.01
C ALA A 146 -14.50 -8.31 9.20
N GLY A 147 -15.83 -8.34 9.27
CA GLY A 147 -16.60 -7.81 10.41
C GLY A 147 -17.35 -6.50 10.17
N LYS A 148 -17.24 -5.90 8.98
CA LYS A 148 -18.13 -4.79 8.59
C LYS A 148 -19.26 -5.32 7.74
N GLU A 149 -20.44 -5.49 8.35
CA GLU A 149 -21.67 -5.88 7.64
C GLU A 149 -22.08 -4.76 6.67
N PHE A 150 -22.35 -5.15 5.43
CA PHE A 150 -22.98 -4.26 4.46
C PHE A 150 -24.49 -4.30 4.69
N THR A 151 -25.06 -3.22 5.19
CA THR A 151 -26.51 -3.01 5.18
C THR A 151 -26.91 -2.49 3.81
N MET A 152 -27.68 -3.28 3.08
CA MET A 152 -28.31 -2.83 1.83
C MET A 152 -29.23 -1.64 2.14
N PRO A 153 -29.26 -0.62 1.29
CA PRO A 153 -30.19 0.51 1.44
C PRO A 153 -31.63 0.08 1.32
#